data_6493855c261c21d74d2dd58e8f6bf844
#
_entry.id   6493855c261c21d74d2dd58e8f6bf844
#
_cell.length_a   1.000
_cell.length_b   1.000
_cell.length_c   1.000
_cell.angle_alpha   90.00
_cell.angle_beta   90.00
_cell.angle_gamma   90.00
#
_symmetry.space_group_name_H-M   'P 1'
#
loop_
_entity.id
_entity.type
_entity.pdbx_description
1 polymer ?
#
loop_
_entity_poly.entity_id
_entity_poly.type
_entity_poly.pdbx_seq_one_letter_code
_entity_poly.pdbx_strand_id
1 'polypeptide(L)'
;MKDWIDATRAVCMLVIYLFHAYVYCQLFDERLMGLIYVTINVFVVVSGYLFYQNHAAENTRRLSLRTDVRRILERLVWPSTVFATALFVPKMWFNHTEPQWDVFCYNVLGGMTFWFTSALAVAQLFFALLFAMKKPGRGWHVLVVVPFFLLGFWRPGLSDFPWRWTDGLEFTLYFALGGCYFMHEAQANRLIRRHRVVLTVLYGFIAAVYALYPTPWVFMVFNVASFPVAIAYIRRFSRPHRAITFVGRNSLVFYLLCGLTPAAFATLLRHTCGIHAWTPWVVFPLSFATSAALTYGLKRCKIRWMRL
;
A
#
# COMPACT_ATOMS: atom_id res chain seq x y z
N MET A 1 -10.94 -3.78 -15.68
CA MET A 1 -9.96 -2.98 -14.90
C MET A 1 -8.79 -2.71 -15.83
N LYS A 2 -8.09 -1.58 -15.71
CA LYS A 2 -6.98 -1.26 -16.63
C LYS A 2 -5.77 -2.12 -16.28
N ASP A 3 -5.16 -2.78 -17.24
CA ASP A 3 -4.06 -3.75 -17.03
C ASP A 3 -2.84 -3.16 -16.30
N TRP A 4 -2.56 -1.87 -16.51
CA TRP A 4 -1.48 -1.19 -15.81
C TRP A 4 -1.70 -1.08 -14.29
N ILE A 5 -2.94 -1.03 -13.82
CA ILE A 5 -3.28 -0.98 -12.39
C ILE A 5 -2.92 -2.30 -11.72
N ASP A 6 -3.30 -3.41 -12.35
CA ASP A 6 -2.96 -4.74 -11.86
C ASP A 6 -1.44 -4.96 -11.85
N ALA A 7 -0.75 -4.50 -12.92
CA ALA A 7 0.70 -4.56 -13.00
C ALA A 7 1.37 -3.72 -11.89
N THR A 8 0.89 -2.49 -11.66
CA THR A 8 1.43 -1.62 -10.59
C THR A 8 1.28 -2.27 -9.22
N ARG A 9 0.09 -2.78 -8.91
CA ARG A 9 -0.15 -3.46 -7.63
C ARG A 9 0.72 -4.71 -7.46
N ALA A 10 0.91 -5.48 -8.53
CA ALA A 10 1.77 -6.66 -8.49
C ALA A 10 3.24 -6.29 -8.21
N VAL A 11 3.77 -5.26 -8.88
CA VAL A 11 5.14 -4.77 -8.63
C VAL A 11 5.28 -4.27 -7.20
N CYS A 12 4.31 -3.49 -6.70
CA CYS A 12 4.32 -3.06 -5.30
C CYS A 12 4.33 -4.26 -4.33
N MET A 13 3.53 -5.30 -4.60
CA MET A 13 3.54 -6.50 -3.76
C MET A 13 4.88 -7.24 -3.77
N LEU A 14 5.52 -7.37 -4.93
CA LEU A 14 6.86 -7.97 -5.01
C LEU A 14 7.88 -7.23 -4.14
N VAL A 15 7.91 -5.90 -4.22
CA VAL A 15 8.83 -5.09 -3.41
C VAL A 15 8.49 -5.18 -1.92
N ILE A 16 7.21 -5.19 -1.53
CA ILE A 16 6.78 -5.34 -0.13
C ILE A 16 7.21 -6.71 0.43
N TYR A 17 7.10 -7.79 -0.35
CA TYR A 17 7.55 -9.12 0.08
C TYR A 17 9.07 -9.20 0.23
N LEU A 18 9.82 -8.63 -0.70
CA LEU A 18 11.28 -8.53 -0.60
C LEU A 18 11.69 -7.79 0.68
N PHE A 19 11.01 -6.69 0.97
CA PHE A 19 11.23 -5.96 2.22
C PHE A 19 10.97 -6.83 3.46
N HIS A 20 9.81 -7.44 3.55
CA HIS A 20 9.51 -8.29 4.69
C HIS A 20 10.52 -9.43 4.85
N ALA A 21 11.04 -9.97 3.73
CA ALA A 21 12.12 -10.95 3.79
C ALA A 21 13.38 -10.39 4.48
N TYR A 22 13.78 -9.15 4.15
CA TYR A 22 14.92 -8.50 4.81
C TYR A 22 14.64 -8.20 6.29
N VAL A 23 13.45 -7.68 6.61
CA VAL A 23 13.05 -7.37 8.01
C VAL A 23 13.07 -8.62 8.88
N TYR A 24 12.43 -9.71 8.45
CA TYR A 24 12.37 -10.94 9.25
C TYR A 24 13.70 -11.70 9.32
N CYS A 25 14.59 -11.51 8.36
CA CYS A 25 15.96 -11.97 8.45
C CYS A 25 16.84 -11.08 9.35
N GLN A 26 16.34 -9.95 9.85
CA GLN A 26 17.12 -8.96 10.64
C GLN A 26 18.33 -8.39 9.90
N LEU A 27 18.28 -8.37 8.56
CA LEU A 27 19.29 -7.79 7.68
C LEU A 27 18.82 -6.44 7.11
N PHE A 28 18.06 -5.72 7.92
CA PHE A 28 17.39 -4.52 7.53
C PHE A 28 18.34 -3.31 7.52
N ASP A 29 18.29 -2.50 6.46
CA ASP A 29 18.95 -1.20 6.34
C ASP A 29 17.88 -0.11 6.21
N GLU A 30 17.99 0.98 6.97
CA GLU A 30 17.06 2.11 6.93
C GLU A 30 16.97 2.75 5.52
N ARG A 31 18.04 2.68 4.73
CA ARG A 31 18.05 3.16 3.34
C ARG A 31 17.13 2.33 2.44
N LEU A 32 17.02 1.03 2.71
CA LEU A 32 16.08 0.15 2.03
C LEU A 32 14.62 0.53 2.33
N MET A 33 14.34 1.08 3.53
CA MET A 33 13.03 1.60 3.92
C MET A 33 12.48 2.62 2.92
N GLY A 34 13.33 3.56 2.49
CA GLY A 34 12.91 4.58 1.53
C GLY A 34 12.36 3.99 0.23
N LEU A 35 13.02 2.94 -0.29
CA LEU A 35 12.59 2.27 -1.52
C LEU A 35 11.21 1.61 -1.38
N ILE A 36 10.86 1.18 -0.18
CA ILE A 36 9.61 0.47 0.08
C ILE A 36 8.46 1.43 0.32
N TYR A 37 8.68 2.48 1.08
CA TYR A 37 7.70 3.54 1.24
C TYR A 37 7.27 4.12 -0.11
N VAL A 38 8.19 4.21 -1.09
CA VAL A 38 7.85 4.56 -2.46
C VAL A 38 6.76 3.64 -3.04
N THR A 39 6.88 2.34 -2.86
CA THR A 39 5.88 1.39 -3.38
C THR A 39 4.54 1.49 -2.66
N ILE A 40 4.54 1.77 -1.36
CA ILE A 40 3.33 2.02 -0.58
C ILE A 40 2.62 3.27 -1.10
N ASN A 41 3.35 4.36 -1.31
CA ASN A 41 2.77 5.61 -1.81
C ASN A 41 2.25 5.48 -3.25
N VAL A 42 2.94 4.75 -4.12
CA VAL A 42 2.42 4.41 -5.46
C VAL A 42 1.13 3.60 -5.35
N PHE A 43 1.03 2.69 -4.40
CA PHE A 43 -0.20 1.93 -4.15
C PHE A 43 -1.35 2.85 -3.68
N VAL A 44 -1.07 3.82 -2.81
CA VAL A 44 -2.05 4.83 -2.37
C VAL A 44 -2.52 5.70 -3.54
N VAL A 45 -1.61 6.14 -4.42
CA VAL A 45 -1.96 6.90 -5.65
C VAL A 45 -2.90 6.08 -6.54
N VAL A 46 -2.61 4.79 -6.76
CA VAL A 46 -3.49 3.90 -7.52
C VAL A 46 -4.86 3.75 -6.86
N SER A 47 -4.90 3.70 -5.53
CA SER A 47 -6.15 3.63 -4.77
C SER A 47 -6.97 4.91 -4.93
N GLY A 48 -6.34 6.08 -4.89
CA GLY A 48 -6.96 7.37 -5.17
C GLY A 48 -7.51 7.45 -6.60
N TYR A 49 -6.72 7.03 -7.59
CA TYR A 49 -7.17 6.95 -8.99
C TYR A 49 -8.47 6.12 -9.12
N LEU A 50 -8.51 4.94 -8.52
CA LEU A 50 -9.69 4.07 -8.58
C LEU A 50 -10.90 4.64 -7.85
N PHE A 51 -10.67 5.31 -6.72
CA PHE A 51 -11.73 5.97 -5.97
C PHE A 51 -12.41 7.05 -6.80
N TYR A 52 -11.63 7.93 -7.44
CA TYR A 52 -12.14 8.97 -8.33
C TYR A 52 -12.81 8.39 -9.57
N GLN A 53 -12.25 7.33 -10.16
CA GLN A 53 -12.86 6.62 -11.30
C GLN A 53 -14.25 6.08 -10.96
N ASN A 54 -14.39 5.46 -9.78
CA ASN A 54 -15.68 4.92 -9.34
C ASN A 54 -16.72 6.04 -9.14
N HIS A 55 -16.32 7.16 -8.53
CA HIS A 55 -17.20 8.30 -8.32
C HIS A 55 -17.58 9.02 -9.62
N ALA A 56 -16.69 9.08 -10.61
CA ALA A 56 -17.00 9.62 -11.92
C ALA A 56 -17.95 8.73 -12.72
N ALA A 57 -17.79 7.40 -12.65
CA ALA A 57 -18.64 6.45 -13.33
C ALA A 57 -20.08 6.41 -12.75
N GLU A 58 -20.20 6.70 -11.45
CA GLU A 58 -21.49 6.71 -10.73
C GLU A 58 -22.17 8.09 -10.68
N ASN A 59 -21.74 9.04 -11.52
CA ASN A 59 -22.34 10.40 -11.61
C ASN A 59 -23.84 10.41 -11.91
N THR A 60 -24.44 9.29 -12.28
CA THR A 60 -25.87 9.06 -12.44
C THR A 60 -26.57 8.61 -11.16
N ARG A 61 -25.84 8.11 -10.16
CA ARG A 61 -26.36 7.75 -8.82
C ARG A 61 -25.53 8.47 -7.78
N ARG A 62 -26.17 9.35 -6.97
CA ARG A 62 -25.55 9.96 -5.81
C ARG A 62 -25.01 8.84 -4.91
N LEU A 63 -23.71 8.56 -4.94
CA LEU A 63 -23.08 7.76 -3.89
C LEU A 63 -23.32 8.47 -2.57
N SER A 64 -24.03 7.81 -1.67
CA SER A 64 -24.18 8.32 -0.32
C SER A 64 -22.89 7.99 0.45
N LEU A 65 -22.49 8.88 1.36
CA LEU A 65 -21.41 8.63 2.33
C LEU A 65 -21.53 7.22 2.96
N ARG A 66 -22.78 6.80 3.25
CA ARG A 66 -23.09 5.47 3.79
C ARG A 66 -22.57 4.34 2.87
N THR A 67 -22.69 4.50 1.56
CA THR A 67 -22.22 3.49 0.59
C THR A 67 -20.70 3.42 0.57
N ASP A 68 -20.02 4.57 0.63
CA ASP A 68 -18.56 4.61 0.65
C ASP A 68 -18.01 4.03 1.96
N VAL A 69 -18.57 4.43 3.10
CA VAL A 69 -18.20 3.87 4.42
C VAL A 69 -18.39 2.35 4.42
N ARG A 70 -19.53 1.86 3.95
CA ARG A 70 -19.79 0.42 3.84
C ARG A 70 -18.75 -0.29 2.97
N ARG A 71 -18.39 0.28 1.80
CA ARG A 71 -17.35 -0.27 0.92
C ARG A 71 -15.97 -0.31 1.57
N ILE A 72 -15.59 0.76 2.30
CA ILE A 72 -14.34 0.81 3.05
C ILE A 72 -14.31 -0.29 4.12
N LEU A 73 -15.40 -0.41 4.90
CA LEU A 73 -15.52 -1.44 5.93
C LEU A 73 -15.43 -2.85 5.33
N GLU A 74 -16.21 -3.15 4.29
CA GLU A 74 -16.28 -4.48 3.69
C GLU A 74 -14.98 -4.87 2.94
N ARG A 75 -14.28 -3.92 2.34
CA ARG A 75 -13.13 -4.21 1.47
C ARG A 75 -11.76 -4.05 2.13
N LEU A 76 -11.64 -3.24 3.16
CA LEU A 76 -10.37 -2.99 3.83
C LEU A 76 -10.40 -3.40 5.30
N VAL A 77 -11.36 -2.87 6.06
CA VAL A 77 -11.36 -3.03 7.52
C VAL A 77 -11.69 -4.46 7.91
N TRP A 78 -12.81 -4.98 7.45
CA TRP A 78 -13.27 -6.32 7.80
C TRP A 78 -12.27 -7.43 7.45
N PRO A 79 -11.74 -7.52 6.21
CA PRO A 79 -10.74 -8.51 5.88
C PRO A 79 -9.48 -8.39 6.75
N SER A 80 -9.00 -7.17 6.99
CA SER A 80 -7.82 -6.92 7.82
C SER A 80 -8.05 -7.36 9.27
N THR A 81 -9.20 -7.05 9.85
CA THR A 81 -9.54 -7.45 11.23
C THR A 81 -9.66 -8.96 11.36
N VAL A 82 -10.32 -9.63 10.40
CA VAL A 82 -10.45 -11.10 10.40
C VAL A 82 -9.07 -11.77 10.30
N PHE A 83 -8.21 -11.31 9.41
CA PHE A 83 -6.85 -11.85 9.29
C PHE A 83 -6.00 -11.51 10.52
N ALA A 84 -6.08 -10.29 11.06
CA ALA A 84 -5.36 -9.91 12.26
C ALA A 84 -5.75 -10.80 13.45
N THR A 85 -7.04 -11.07 13.62
CA THR A 85 -7.55 -11.98 14.66
C THR A 85 -7.05 -13.42 14.45
N ALA A 86 -7.15 -13.93 13.23
CA ALA A 86 -6.72 -15.28 12.90
C ALA A 86 -5.21 -15.50 13.07
N LEU A 87 -4.42 -14.44 12.82
CA LEU A 87 -2.96 -14.49 12.92
C LEU A 87 -2.42 -14.09 14.30
N PHE A 88 -3.26 -13.57 15.19
CA PHE A 88 -2.83 -13.05 16.49
C PHE A 88 -2.17 -14.14 17.33
N VAL A 89 -2.86 -15.25 17.57
CA VAL A 89 -2.33 -16.35 18.40
C VAL A 89 -1.10 -17.01 17.78
N PRO A 90 -1.12 -17.40 16.48
CA PRO A 90 0.09 -17.92 15.83
C PRO A 90 1.30 -16.96 15.91
N LYS A 91 1.08 -15.65 15.73
CA LYS A 91 2.15 -14.66 15.82
C LYS A 91 2.75 -14.57 17.24
N MET A 92 1.91 -14.59 18.27
CA MET A 92 2.36 -14.58 19.66
C MET A 92 3.16 -15.83 19.97
N TRP A 93 2.68 -17.01 19.54
CA TRP A 93 3.36 -18.28 19.72
C TRP A 93 4.75 -18.30 19.03
N PHE A 94 4.85 -17.84 17.78
CA PHE A 94 6.14 -17.73 17.08
C PHE A 94 7.10 -16.74 17.72
N ASN A 95 6.58 -15.70 18.37
CA ASN A 95 7.39 -14.71 19.08
C ASN A 95 7.71 -15.12 20.54
N HIS A 96 7.27 -16.31 20.99
CA HIS A 96 7.40 -16.78 22.37
C HIS A 96 6.82 -15.78 23.40
N THR A 97 5.72 -15.11 23.04
CA THR A 97 5.02 -14.17 23.91
C THR A 97 3.62 -14.71 24.25
N GLU A 98 3.18 -14.49 25.49
CA GLU A 98 1.83 -14.86 25.89
C GLU A 98 0.80 -13.92 25.25
N PRO A 99 -0.36 -14.43 24.80
CA PRO A 99 -1.44 -13.62 24.30
C PRO A 99 -2.03 -12.75 25.42
N GLN A 100 -1.93 -11.43 25.29
CA GLN A 100 -2.47 -10.46 26.25
C GLN A 100 -3.62 -9.69 25.61
N TRP A 101 -4.61 -9.34 26.39
CA TRP A 101 -5.83 -8.69 25.89
C TRP A 101 -5.58 -7.24 25.41
N ASP A 102 -4.74 -6.49 26.10
CA ASP A 102 -4.31 -5.15 25.69
C ASP A 102 -3.53 -5.18 24.36
N VAL A 103 -2.63 -6.15 24.19
CA VAL A 103 -1.90 -6.39 22.94
C VAL A 103 -2.86 -6.78 21.82
N PHE A 104 -3.88 -7.58 22.09
CA PHE A 104 -4.94 -7.91 21.13
C PHE A 104 -5.71 -6.67 20.71
N CYS A 105 -6.21 -5.90 21.69
CA CYS A 105 -6.95 -4.67 21.43
C CYS A 105 -6.13 -3.68 20.60
N TYR A 106 -4.87 -3.45 20.94
CA TYR A 106 -4.00 -2.55 20.20
C TYR A 106 -3.71 -3.04 18.77
N ASN A 107 -3.32 -4.29 18.62
CA ASN A 107 -2.91 -4.83 17.32
C ASN A 107 -4.09 -5.13 16.38
N VAL A 108 -5.18 -5.68 16.89
CA VAL A 108 -6.32 -6.14 16.09
C VAL A 108 -7.37 -5.05 15.98
N LEU A 109 -7.93 -4.59 17.10
CA LEU A 109 -8.99 -3.57 17.10
C LEU A 109 -8.42 -2.17 16.79
N GLY A 110 -7.21 -1.86 17.25
CA GLY A 110 -6.47 -0.64 16.91
C GLY A 110 -5.90 -0.61 15.49
N GLY A 111 -6.02 -1.72 14.73
CA GLY A 111 -5.60 -1.80 13.33
C GLY A 111 -4.09 -1.76 13.09
N MET A 112 -3.27 -1.99 14.13
CA MET A 112 -1.81 -1.88 14.04
C MET A 112 -1.16 -3.04 13.30
N THR A 113 -1.74 -4.25 13.36
CA THR A 113 -1.21 -5.42 12.64
C THR A 113 -1.15 -5.18 11.13
N PHE A 114 -2.15 -4.53 10.57
CA PHE A 114 -2.24 -4.18 9.15
C PHE A 114 -2.34 -2.66 8.98
N TRP A 115 -1.35 -1.97 9.52
CA TRP A 115 -1.30 -0.51 9.60
C TRP A 115 -1.58 0.21 8.27
N PHE A 116 -1.08 -0.33 7.15
CA PHE A 116 -1.29 0.28 5.84
C PHE A 116 -2.77 0.26 5.41
N THR A 117 -3.50 -0.85 5.63
CA THR A 117 -4.94 -0.90 5.29
C THR A 117 -5.76 0.00 6.20
N SER A 118 -5.36 0.15 7.47
CA SER A 118 -5.98 1.08 8.43
C SER A 118 -5.75 2.53 7.99
N ALA A 119 -4.50 2.91 7.69
CA ALA A 119 -4.17 4.25 7.19
C ALA A 119 -4.87 4.54 5.84
N LEU A 120 -4.92 3.56 4.94
CA LEU A 120 -5.63 3.71 3.66
C LEU A 120 -7.15 3.86 3.86
N ALA A 121 -7.74 3.16 4.84
CA ALA A 121 -9.15 3.32 5.19
C ALA A 121 -9.45 4.73 5.71
N VAL A 122 -8.57 5.29 6.55
CA VAL A 122 -8.67 6.68 7.03
C VAL A 122 -8.58 7.67 5.86
N ALA A 123 -7.63 7.51 4.95
CA ALA A 123 -7.52 8.36 3.77
C ALA A 123 -8.78 8.28 2.88
N GLN A 124 -9.30 7.07 2.63
CA GLN A 124 -10.53 6.88 1.85
C GLN A 124 -11.75 7.49 2.55
N LEU A 125 -11.87 7.35 3.86
CA LEU A 125 -12.96 7.95 4.65
C LEU A 125 -12.90 9.49 4.56
N PHE A 126 -11.71 10.07 4.66
CA PHE A 126 -11.51 11.51 4.48
C PHE A 126 -12.03 11.99 3.12
N PHE A 127 -11.68 11.30 2.03
CA PHE A 127 -12.17 11.66 0.69
C PHE A 127 -13.67 11.38 0.50
N ALA A 128 -14.22 10.34 1.13
CA ALA A 128 -15.66 10.09 1.13
C ALA A 128 -16.43 11.23 1.80
N LEU A 129 -15.92 11.76 2.92
CA LEU A 129 -16.47 12.94 3.60
C LEU A 129 -16.36 14.20 2.72
N LEU A 130 -15.21 14.46 2.12
CA LEU A 130 -15.04 15.60 1.20
C LEU A 130 -16.03 15.53 0.02
N PHE A 131 -16.23 14.36 -0.55
CA PHE A 131 -17.16 14.18 -1.68
C PHE A 131 -18.63 14.28 -1.28
N ALA A 132 -18.95 13.91 -0.04
CA ALA A 132 -20.30 14.12 0.53
C ALA A 132 -20.60 15.61 0.73
N MET A 133 -19.60 16.40 1.11
CA MET A 133 -19.75 17.85 1.32
C MET A 133 -19.83 18.63 0.01
N LYS A 134 -18.99 18.33 -0.94
CA LYS A 134 -18.92 19.04 -2.23
C LYS A 134 -18.35 18.16 -3.31
N LYS A 135 -19.00 18.12 -4.49
CA LYS A 135 -18.44 17.43 -5.66
C LYS A 135 -17.03 17.96 -5.97
N PRO A 136 -16.05 17.11 -6.29
CA PRO A 136 -14.69 17.55 -6.61
C PRO A 136 -14.70 18.46 -7.83
N GLY A 137 -14.65 19.75 -7.57
CA GLY A 137 -14.37 20.77 -8.59
C GLY A 137 -12.87 20.83 -8.85
N ARG A 138 -12.48 21.39 -9.98
CA ARG A 138 -11.07 21.50 -10.39
C ARG A 138 -10.22 22.16 -9.30
N GLY A 139 -9.40 21.39 -8.63
CA GLY A 139 -8.29 21.85 -7.78
C GLY A 139 -8.58 22.17 -6.31
N TRP A 140 -9.83 22.45 -5.88
CA TRP A 140 -10.10 22.86 -4.49
C TRP A 140 -9.74 21.79 -3.46
N HIS A 141 -9.91 20.51 -3.79
CA HIS A 141 -9.59 19.40 -2.90
C HIS A 141 -8.09 19.31 -2.60
N VAL A 142 -7.21 19.76 -3.51
CA VAL A 142 -5.77 19.83 -3.27
C VAL A 142 -5.48 20.85 -2.18
N LEU A 143 -6.15 22.01 -2.21
CA LEU A 143 -5.99 23.04 -1.17
C LEU A 143 -6.43 22.54 0.21
N VAL A 144 -7.51 21.74 0.26
CA VAL A 144 -7.98 21.16 1.53
C VAL A 144 -7.06 20.03 2.01
N VAL A 145 -6.48 19.26 1.09
CA VAL A 145 -5.60 18.13 1.44
C VAL A 145 -4.27 18.59 2.04
N VAL A 146 -3.73 19.75 1.60
CA VAL A 146 -2.41 20.23 2.06
C VAL A 146 -2.32 20.37 3.59
N PRO A 147 -3.23 21.06 4.31
CA PRO A 147 -3.13 21.17 5.76
C PRO A 147 -3.24 19.80 6.47
N PHE A 148 -4.08 18.88 5.99
CA PHE A 148 -4.19 17.55 6.57
C PHE A 148 -2.95 16.69 6.31
N PHE A 149 -2.38 16.78 5.11
CA PHE A 149 -1.10 16.17 4.81
C PHE A 149 0.01 16.71 5.72
N LEU A 150 0.11 18.03 5.89
CA LEU A 150 1.10 18.63 6.78
C LEU A 150 0.93 18.19 8.23
N LEU A 151 -0.31 18.06 8.70
CA LEU A 151 -0.61 17.53 10.03
C LEU A 151 -0.14 16.08 10.19
N GLY A 152 -0.38 15.21 9.22
CA GLY A 152 0.11 13.83 9.22
C GLY A 152 1.63 13.75 9.10
N PHE A 153 2.21 14.62 8.26
CA PHE A 153 3.64 14.64 7.99
C PHE A 153 4.48 15.15 9.18
N TRP A 154 4.00 16.15 9.92
CA TRP A 154 4.73 16.73 11.04
C TRP A 154 4.77 15.84 12.28
N ARG A 155 3.96 14.82 12.40
CA ARG A 155 3.92 13.76 13.43
C ARG A 155 4.41 14.19 14.84
N PRO A 156 3.81 15.14 15.53
CA PRO A 156 4.22 15.44 16.89
C PRO A 156 3.79 14.31 17.84
N GLY A 157 4.59 13.23 17.93
CA GLY A 157 4.43 12.17 18.92
C GLY A 157 3.20 11.25 18.80
N LEU A 158 2.48 11.27 17.65
CA LEU A 158 1.22 10.54 17.45
C LEU A 158 1.35 9.27 16.56
N SER A 159 2.59 8.80 16.31
CA SER A 159 2.84 7.65 15.42
C SER A 159 2.18 6.35 15.87
N ASP A 160 1.89 6.19 17.17
CA ASP A 160 1.35 4.96 17.75
C ASP A 160 -0.16 5.04 18.04
N PHE A 161 -0.83 6.05 17.49
CA PHE A 161 -2.27 6.19 17.66
C PHE A 161 -3.03 5.07 16.92
N PRO A 162 -4.10 4.52 17.50
CA PRO A 162 -4.92 3.49 16.87
C PRO A 162 -5.35 3.89 15.46
N TRP A 163 -5.47 2.89 14.55
CA TRP A 163 -5.83 3.06 13.15
C TRP A 163 -4.81 3.84 12.32
N ARG A 164 -3.65 4.19 12.87
CA ARG A 164 -2.59 4.91 12.13
C ARG A 164 -3.15 6.12 11.37
N TRP A 165 -4.03 6.87 12.02
CA TRP A 165 -4.76 7.95 11.37
C TRP A 165 -3.84 9.09 10.92
N THR A 166 -2.70 9.30 11.58
CA THR A 166 -1.68 10.25 11.14
C THR A 166 -1.06 9.84 9.80
N ASP A 167 -0.75 8.55 9.62
CA ASP A 167 -0.30 8.03 8.33
C ASP A 167 -1.43 8.13 7.29
N GLY A 168 -2.67 7.91 7.70
CA GLY A 168 -3.83 8.11 6.84
C GLY A 168 -3.98 9.55 6.35
N LEU A 169 -3.70 10.54 7.19
CA LEU A 169 -3.67 11.95 6.80
C LEU A 169 -2.48 12.25 5.87
N GLU A 170 -1.31 11.68 6.12
CA GLU A 170 -0.17 11.76 5.19
C GLU A 170 -0.53 11.15 3.82
N PHE A 171 -1.26 10.06 3.79
CA PHE A 171 -1.70 9.41 2.56
C PHE A 171 -2.68 10.26 1.75
N THR A 172 -3.33 11.27 2.34
CA THR A 172 -4.28 12.12 1.61
C THR A 172 -3.66 12.83 0.42
N LEU A 173 -2.38 13.25 0.51
CA LEU A 173 -1.68 13.86 -0.61
C LEU A 173 -1.51 12.90 -1.79
N TYR A 174 -1.01 11.69 -1.52
CA TYR A 174 -0.79 10.68 -2.56
C TYR A 174 -2.12 10.20 -3.15
N PHE A 175 -3.15 10.12 -2.33
CA PHE A 175 -4.50 9.78 -2.77
C PHE A 175 -5.08 10.88 -3.70
N ALA A 176 -4.89 12.17 -3.35
CA ALA A 176 -5.27 13.31 -4.19
C ALA A 176 -4.51 13.31 -5.53
N LEU A 177 -3.20 13.00 -5.51
CA LEU A 177 -2.40 12.86 -6.74
C LEU A 177 -2.98 11.79 -7.68
N GLY A 178 -3.47 10.68 -7.12
CA GLY A 178 -4.18 9.65 -7.89
C GLY A 178 -5.46 10.18 -8.53
N GLY A 179 -6.23 10.97 -7.81
CA GLY A 179 -7.42 11.65 -8.31
C GLY A 179 -7.10 12.67 -9.41
N CYS A 180 -6.08 13.51 -9.20
CA CYS A 180 -5.59 14.46 -10.20
C CYS A 180 -5.13 13.74 -11.47
N TYR A 181 -4.40 12.63 -11.32
CA TYR A 181 -3.97 11.82 -12.44
C TYR A 181 -5.17 11.24 -13.22
N PHE A 182 -6.21 10.77 -12.53
CA PHE A 182 -7.44 10.31 -13.17
C PHE A 182 -8.10 11.42 -13.99
N MET A 183 -8.27 12.61 -13.42
CA MET A 183 -8.94 13.74 -14.08
C MET A 183 -8.18 14.24 -15.32
N HIS A 184 -6.85 14.15 -15.31
CA HIS A 184 -5.98 14.67 -16.38
C HIS A 184 -5.20 13.54 -17.09
N GLU A 185 -5.69 12.31 -17.08
CA GLU A 185 -4.96 11.12 -17.52
C GLU A 185 -4.35 11.25 -18.91
N ALA A 186 -5.10 11.78 -19.89
CA ALA A 186 -4.62 11.91 -21.25
C ALA A 186 -3.47 12.92 -21.38
N GLN A 187 -3.55 14.05 -20.66
CA GLN A 187 -2.52 15.10 -20.66
C GLN A 187 -1.28 14.61 -19.90
N ALA A 188 -1.48 14.06 -18.69
CA ALA A 188 -0.40 13.51 -17.88
C ALA A 188 0.38 12.42 -18.62
N ASN A 189 -0.30 11.51 -19.31
CA ASN A 189 0.36 10.48 -20.11
C ASN A 189 1.15 11.01 -21.29
N ARG A 190 0.68 12.07 -21.95
CA ARG A 190 1.45 12.74 -23.01
C ARG A 190 2.73 13.35 -22.46
N LEU A 191 2.62 14.07 -21.34
CA LEU A 191 3.73 14.72 -20.67
C LEU A 191 4.78 13.70 -20.18
N ILE A 192 4.32 12.66 -19.46
CA ILE A 192 5.16 11.60 -18.94
C ILE A 192 5.91 10.88 -20.07
N ARG A 193 5.21 10.54 -21.17
CA ARG A 193 5.86 9.89 -22.32
C ARG A 193 6.89 10.77 -23.00
N ARG A 194 6.59 12.06 -23.18
CA ARG A 194 7.50 13.03 -23.81
C ARG A 194 8.77 13.24 -22.99
N HIS A 195 8.64 13.31 -21.66
CA HIS A 195 9.74 13.67 -20.76
C HIS A 195 10.26 12.49 -19.92
N ARG A 196 9.96 11.24 -20.31
CA ARG A 196 10.29 10.07 -19.48
C ARG A 196 11.75 9.96 -19.07
N VAL A 197 12.68 10.26 -20.00
CA VAL A 197 14.14 10.20 -19.73
C VAL A 197 14.52 11.25 -18.71
N VAL A 198 14.05 12.49 -18.89
CA VAL A 198 14.28 13.60 -17.94
C VAL A 198 13.70 13.23 -16.56
N LEU A 199 12.47 12.71 -16.51
CA LEU A 199 11.86 12.27 -15.26
C LEU A 199 12.66 11.17 -14.57
N THR A 200 13.20 10.21 -15.32
CA THR A 200 14.02 9.13 -14.78
C THR A 200 15.34 9.64 -14.24
N VAL A 201 16.02 10.52 -14.97
CA VAL A 201 17.29 11.12 -14.54
C VAL A 201 17.07 11.98 -13.29
N LEU A 202 16.01 12.81 -13.29
CA LEU A 202 15.66 13.63 -12.13
C LEU A 202 15.32 12.77 -10.92
N TYR A 203 14.55 11.70 -11.11
CA TYR A 203 14.24 10.74 -10.05
C TYR A 203 15.52 10.06 -9.50
N GLY A 204 16.42 9.63 -10.39
CA GLY A 204 17.72 9.07 -9.98
C GLY A 204 18.57 10.07 -9.18
N PHE A 205 18.55 11.35 -9.57
CA PHE A 205 19.20 12.41 -8.81
C PHE A 205 18.57 12.61 -7.42
N ILE A 206 17.24 12.69 -7.35
CA ILE A 206 16.52 12.81 -6.06
C ILE A 206 16.78 11.58 -5.18
N ALA A 207 16.83 10.36 -5.76
CA ALA A 207 17.17 9.15 -5.03
C ALA A 207 18.61 9.19 -4.46
N ALA A 208 19.57 9.70 -5.23
CA ALA A 208 20.94 9.89 -4.75
C ALA A 208 21.01 10.95 -3.63
N VAL A 209 20.29 12.06 -3.78
CA VAL A 209 20.19 13.07 -2.71
C VAL A 209 19.56 12.47 -1.45
N TYR A 210 18.51 11.68 -1.59
CA TYR A 210 17.88 10.98 -0.45
C TYR A 210 18.85 10.01 0.23
N ALA A 211 19.63 9.26 -0.55
CA ALA A 211 20.61 8.32 0.00
C ALA A 211 21.73 9.02 0.79
N LEU A 212 22.10 10.24 0.40
CA LEU A 212 23.11 11.04 1.07
C LEU A 212 22.54 11.86 2.25
N TYR A 213 21.33 12.38 2.09
CA TYR A 213 20.67 13.29 3.03
C TYR A 213 19.21 12.84 3.27
N PRO A 214 18.96 11.82 4.10
CA PRO A 214 17.64 11.24 4.33
C PRO A 214 16.78 12.14 5.24
N THR A 215 16.44 13.33 4.77
CA THR A 215 15.53 14.23 5.47
C THR A 215 14.07 13.94 5.09
N PRO A 216 13.09 14.23 5.98
CA PRO A 216 11.67 14.03 5.68
C PRO A 216 11.20 14.73 4.39
N TRP A 217 11.70 15.94 4.14
CA TRP A 217 11.35 16.72 2.94
C TRP A 217 11.90 16.09 1.65
N VAL A 218 13.16 15.63 1.66
CA VAL A 218 13.75 14.92 0.52
C VAL A 218 13.00 13.61 0.28
N PHE A 219 12.63 12.92 1.35
CA PHE A 219 11.82 11.71 1.29
C PHE A 219 10.44 11.96 0.65
N MET A 220 9.75 13.04 1.02
CA MET A 220 8.48 13.43 0.42
C MET A 220 8.62 13.68 -1.08
N VAL A 221 9.63 14.48 -1.49
CA VAL A 221 9.88 14.78 -2.91
C VAL A 221 10.21 13.50 -3.68
N PHE A 222 11.03 12.63 -3.10
CA PHE A 222 11.36 11.32 -3.66
C PHE A 222 10.11 10.45 -3.90
N ASN A 223 9.21 10.39 -2.92
CA ASN A 223 7.96 9.66 -3.04
C ASN A 223 7.03 10.23 -4.12
N VAL A 224 6.85 11.55 -4.17
CA VAL A 224 6.01 12.20 -5.18
C VAL A 224 6.58 11.98 -6.59
N ALA A 225 7.90 12.10 -6.76
CA ALA A 225 8.58 11.92 -8.04
C ALA A 225 8.55 10.46 -8.53
N SER A 226 8.40 9.49 -7.65
CA SER A 226 8.36 8.07 -7.99
C SER A 226 7.16 7.70 -8.87
N PHE A 227 6.02 8.32 -8.62
CA PHE A 227 4.78 7.97 -9.30
C PHE A 227 4.82 8.20 -10.83
N PRO A 228 5.18 9.38 -11.36
CA PRO A 228 5.27 9.59 -12.80
C PRO A 228 6.29 8.64 -13.46
N VAL A 229 7.39 8.32 -12.76
CA VAL A 229 8.38 7.34 -13.26
C VAL A 229 7.80 5.93 -13.28
N ALA A 230 7.15 5.50 -12.21
CA ALA A 230 6.47 4.19 -12.17
C ALA A 230 5.46 4.07 -13.32
N ILE A 231 4.62 5.07 -13.54
CA ILE A 231 3.66 5.10 -14.66
C ILE A 231 4.36 5.06 -16.02
N ALA A 232 5.47 5.79 -16.21
CA ALA A 232 6.21 5.82 -17.46
C ALA A 232 6.65 4.43 -17.93
N TYR A 233 7.01 3.56 -16.97
CA TYR A 233 7.51 2.22 -17.26
C TYR A 233 6.43 1.15 -17.18
N ILE A 234 5.58 1.15 -16.15
CA ILE A 234 4.58 0.09 -15.95
C ILE A 234 3.53 0.08 -17.07
N ARG A 235 3.15 1.26 -17.59
CA ARG A 235 2.20 1.33 -18.73
C ARG A 235 2.73 0.72 -20.02
N ARG A 236 4.01 0.45 -20.14
CA ARG A 236 4.57 -0.31 -21.27
C ARG A 236 4.18 -1.79 -21.23
N PHE A 237 3.90 -2.32 -20.06
CA PHE A 237 3.33 -3.66 -19.89
C PHE A 237 1.83 -3.63 -20.22
N SER A 238 1.50 -3.36 -21.50
CA SER A 238 0.12 -3.23 -21.99
C SER A 238 -0.69 -4.52 -21.86
N ARG A 239 -0.02 -5.67 -21.74
CA ARG A 239 -0.62 -6.99 -21.52
C ARG A 239 0.20 -7.74 -20.48
N PRO A 240 -0.02 -7.51 -19.18
CA PRO A 240 0.71 -8.23 -18.15
C PRO A 240 0.39 -9.72 -18.23
N HIS A 241 1.42 -10.54 -17.98
CA HIS A 241 1.27 -11.99 -17.88
C HIS A 241 0.18 -12.35 -16.86
N ARG A 242 -0.52 -13.47 -17.06
CA ARG A 242 -1.63 -13.92 -16.18
C ARG A 242 -1.24 -13.94 -14.69
N ALA A 243 -0.01 -14.31 -14.37
CA ALA A 243 0.50 -14.30 -12.99
C ALA A 243 0.55 -12.88 -12.39
N ILE A 244 1.01 -11.89 -13.15
CA ILE A 244 1.06 -10.47 -12.71
C ILE A 244 -0.37 -9.96 -12.46
N THR A 245 -1.29 -10.24 -13.39
CA THR A 245 -2.71 -9.90 -13.25
C THR A 245 -3.33 -10.57 -12.01
N PHE A 246 -2.99 -11.85 -11.76
CA PHE A 246 -3.45 -12.58 -10.58
C PHE A 246 -3.00 -11.92 -9.28
N VAL A 247 -1.72 -11.58 -9.16
CA VAL A 247 -1.16 -10.90 -7.98
C VAL A 247 -1.80 -9.53 -7.81
N GLY A 248 -1.88 -8.72 -8.87
CA GLY A 248 -2.44 -7.37 -8.80
C GLY A 248 -3.91 -7.34 -8.37
N ARG A 249 -4.72 -8.25 -8.92
CA ARG A 249 -6.15 -8.38 -8.54
C ARG A 249 -6.37 -8.88 -7.12
N ASN A 250 -5.41 -9.61 -6.57
CA ASN A 250 -5.49 -10.17 -5.23
C ASN A 250 -4.52 -9.49 -4.25
N SER A 251 -4.06 -8.30 -4.59
CA SER A 251 -3.02 -7.59 -3.83
C SER A 251 -3.36 -7.42 -2.35
N LEU A 252 -4.64 -7.29 -1.98
CA LEU A 252 -5.04 -7.23 -0.58
C LEU A 252 -4.73 -8.56 0.15
N VAL A 253 -5.05 -9.71 -0.43
CA VAL A 253 -4.78 -11.01 0.19
C VAL A 253 -3.26 -11.22 0.31
N PHE A 254 -2.50 -10.87 -0.73
CA PHE A 254 -1.04 -10.88 -0.67
C PHE A 254 -0.52 -9.98 0.43
N TYR A 255 -1.06 -8.78 0.58
CA TYR A 255 -0.69 -7.88 1.67
C TYR A 255 -1.01 -8.48 3.05
N LEU A 256 -2.16 -9.11 3.23
CA LEU A 256 -2.51 -9.75 4.51
C LEU A 256 -1.61 -10.95 4.85
N LEU A 257 -0.99 -11.58 3.84
CA LEU A 257 -0.06 -12.71 4.02
C LEU A 257 1.41 -12.27 4.10
N CYS A 258 1.76 -11.03 3.70
CA CYS A 258 3.16 -10.59 3.63
C CYS A 258 3.87 -10.48 5.00
N GLY A 259 3.11 -10.38 6.08
CA GLY A 259 3.66 -10.44 7.44
C GLY A 259 3.85 -11.87 7.98
N LEU A 260 3.10 -12.84 7.44
CA LEU A 260 3.11 -14.23 7.93
C LEU A 260 4.14 -15.11 7.21
N THR A 261 4.05 -15.17 5.88
CA THR A 261 4.84 -16.15 5.11
C THR A 261 6.34 -15.84 5.13
N PRO A 262 6.82 -14.59 5.00
CA PRO A 262 8.24 -14.30 5.19
C PRO A 262 8.72 -14.58 6.62
N ALA A 263 7.91 -14.28 7.63
CA ALA A 263 8.25 -14.59 9.02
C ALA A 263 8.44 -16.10 9.25
N ALA A 264 7.52 -16.92 8.74
CA ALA A 264 7.59 -18.38 8.86
C ALA A 264 8.85 -18.95 8.19
N PHE A 265 9.16 -18.54 6.96
CA PHE A 265 10.37 -19.02 6.26
C PHE A 265 11.66 -18.48 6.86
N ALA A 266 11.70 -17.23 7.31
CA ALA A 266 12.86 -16.69 7.99
C ALA A 266 13.14 -17.42 9.32
N THR A 267 12.08 -17.72 10.08
CA THR A 267 12.21 -18.51 11.32
C THR A 267 12.69 -19.93 11.04
N LEU A 268 12.12 -20.61 10.03
CA LEU A 268 12.54 -21.94 9.63
C LEU A 268 14.03 -21.97 9.26
N LEU A 269 14.48 -21.05 8.39
CA LEU A 269 15.88 -20.99 7.97
C LEU A 269 16.81 -20.60 9.12
N ARG A 270 16.38 -19.75 10.04
CA ARG A 270 17.15 -19.40 11.24
C ARG A 270 17.48 -20.63 12.08
N HIS A 271 16.51 -21.54 12.25
CA HIS A 271 16.69 -22.76 13.03
C HIS A 271 17.47 -23.87 12.31
N THR A 272 17.44 -23.89 10.97
CA THR A 272 18.07 -24.97 10.19
C THR A 272 19.47 -24.63 9.69
N CYS A 273 19.66 -23.43 9.15
CA CYS A 273 20.89 -23.06 8.44
C CYS A 273 21.54 -21.79 8.99
N GLY A 274 20.88 -21.08 9.92
CA GLY A 274 21.28 -19.74 10.32
C GLY A 274 20.85 -18.65 9.30
N ILE A 275 21.07 -17.38 9.69
CA ILE A 275 20.78 -16.24 8.82
C ILE A 275 22.08 -15.73 8.18
N HIS A 276 22.07 -15.66 6.87
CA HIS A 276 23.18 -15.20 6.01
C HIS A 276 22.71 -14.11 5.07
N ALA A 277 23.62 -13.37 4.44
CA ALA A 277 23.31 -12.30 3.50
C ALA A 277 22.44 -12.74 2.30
N TRP A 278 22.48 -14.01 1.92
CA TRP A 278 21.64 -14.59 0.86
C TRP A 278 20.25 -15.03 1.33
N THR A 279 20.03 -15.17 2.63
CA THR A 279 18.75 -15.70 3.20
C THR A 279 17.51 -14.93 2.73
N PRO A 280 17.48 -13.58 2.67
CA PRO A 280 16.32 -12.84 2.17
C PRO A 280 15.96 -13.22 0.72
N TRP A 281 16.96 -13.53 -0.12
CA TRP A 281 16.75 -13.92 -1.52
C TRP A 281 16.11 -15.30 -1.69
N VAL A 282 16.17 -16.15 -0.66
CA VAL A 282 15.46 -17.44 -0.60
C VAL A 282 14.10 -17.28 0.07
N VAL A 283 14.03 -16.53 1.17
CA VAL A 283 12.77 -16.24 1.89
C VAL A 283 11.75 -15.57 0.97
N PHE A 284 12.19 -14.58 0.19
CA PHE A 284 11.32 -13.82 -0.70
C PHE A 284 10.54 -14.70 -1.70
N PRO A 285 11.18 -15.49 -2.60
CA PRO A 285 10.44 -16.29 -3.57
C PRO A 285 9.62 -17.40 -2.93
N LEU A 286 10.10 -18.04 -1.85
CA LEU A 286 9.33 -19.07 -1.14
C LEU A 286 8.07 -18.48 -0.51
N SER A 287 8.18 -17.37 0.21
CA SER A 287 7.04 -16.72 0.84
C SER A 287 6.04 -16.19 -0.19
N PHE A 288 6.53 -15.63 -1.30
CA PHE A 288 5.69 -15.12 -2.37
C PHE A 288 4.93 -16.25 -3.08
N ALA A 289 5.60 -17.35 -3.41
CA ALA A 289 4.99 -18.53 -4.02
C ALA A 289 3.95 -19.20 -3.08
N THR A 290 4.28 -19.32 -1.79
CA THR A 290 3.34 -19.84 -0.78
C THR A 290 2.11 -18.95 -0.66
N SER A 291 2.29 -17.63 -0.63
CA SER A 291 1.16 -16.70 -0.60
C SER A 291 0.30 -16.78 -1.87
N ALA A 292 0.92 -17.01 -3.03
CA ALA A 292 0.18 -17.24 -4.27
C ALA A 292 -0.66 -18.52 -4.21
N ALA A 293 -0.08 -19.61 -3.69
CA ALA A 293 -0.78 -20.87 -3.51
C ALA A 293 -1.94 -20.74 -2.50
N LEU A 294 -1.70 -20.10 -1.35
CA LEU A 294 -2.74 -19.83 -0.34
C LEU A 294 -3.86 -18.95 -0.92
N THR A 295 -3.52 -17.90 -1.63
CA THR A 295 -4.49 -17.01 -2.30
C THR A 295 -5.34 -17.78 -3.31
N TYR A 296 -4.72 -18.68 -4.07
CA TYR A 296 -5.45 -19.53 -5.02
C TYR A 296 -6.40 -20.50 -4.31
N GLY A 297 -5.95 -21.15 -3.21
CA GLY A 297 -6.76 -22.02 -2.37
C GLY A 297 -7.96 -21.29 -1.76
N LEU A 298 -7.72 -20.14 -1.12
CA LEU A 298 -8.76 -19.30 -0.52
C LEU A 298 -9.83 -18.87 -1.53
N LYS A 299 -9.44 -18.56 -2.78
CA LYS A 299 -10.40 -18.27 -3.85
C LYS A 299 -11.28 -19.47 -4.21
N ARG A 300 -10.75 -20.68 -4.20
CA ARG A 300 -11.54 -21.88 -4.45
C ARG A 300 -12.59 -22.12 -3.37
N CYS A 301 -12.32 -21.75 -2.12
CA CYS A 301 -13.27 -21.83 -1.02
C CYS A 301 -14.45 -20.87 -1.13
N LYS A 302 -14.54 -20.03 -2.19
CA LYS A 302 -15.64 -19.09 -2.48
C LYS A 302 -16.01 -18.16 -1.32
N ILE A 303 -15.05 -17.81 -0.47
CA ILE A 303 -15.27 -16.94 0.68
C ILE A 303 -15.78 -15.58 0.17
N ARG A 304 -16.99 -15.18 0.60
CA ARG A 304 -17.78 -14.08 0.00
C ARG A 304 -17.07 -12.73 -0.02
N TRP A 305 -16.29 -12.42 1.02
CA TRP A 305 -15.55 -11.16 1.13
C TRP A 305 -14.20 -11.15 0.39
N MET A 306 -13.75 -12.30 -0.13
CA MET A 306 -12.58 -12.40 -1.03
C MET A 306 -12.95 -12.25 -2.51
N ARG A 307 -14.22 -12.07 -2.84
CA ARG A 307 -14.67 -11.76 -4.19
C ARG A 307 -14.49 -10.25 -4.45
N LEU A 308 -13.24 -9.82 -4.55
CA LEU A 308 -12.84 -8.45 -4.92
C LEU A 308 -12.75 -8.29 -6.43
#